data_e101a42a6c8c2045e472ada4db8dc092
#
_entry.id   e101a42a6c8c2045e472ada4db8dc092
#
_cell.length_a   1.000
_cell.length_b   1.000
_cell.length_c   1.000
_cell.angle_alpha   90.00
_cell.angle_beta   90.00
_cell.angle_gamma   90.00
#
_symmetry.space_group_name_H-M   'P 1'
#
loop_
_entity.id
_entity.type
_entity.pdbx_description
1 polymer ?
#
loop_
_entity_poly.entity_id
_entity_poly.type
_entity_poly.pdbx_seq_one_letter_code
_entity_poly.pdbx_strand_id
1 'polypeptide(L)'
;YYGENKACLFARSATVGGQKFPVHWGGDCSAEYTSMAETIRGGLSLCLSGFGFFSHDMSGFEATATPDIYKRWAAFGLFSTHSRLHGNSSYRVPWLFDEESVDVLRFFTKLKGKLMPYIWSQAIKTSTVGVPMMRAMVIDYADDPVCLYLDKQYMFGDNILVAPIINDEGTAEFYVPQGIWTDIISGKKYEGGKYYNEKFDYFSLPCLAKPNSIITY
;
A
#
# COMPACT_ATOMS: atom_id res chain seq x y z
N TYR A 1 14.46 -28.66 -5.16
CA TYR A 1 14.54 -29.03 -3.74
C TYR A 1 13.17 -29.29 -3.14
N TYR A 2 12.18 -28.47 -3.49
CA TYR A 2 10.81 -28.55 -2.95
C TYR A 2 9.78 -29.08 -3.96
N GLY A 3 10.20 -29.53 -5.16
CA GLY A 3 9.31 -29.99 -6.23
C GLY A 3 8.81 -28.89 -7.16
N GLU A 4 8.10 -29.29 -8.21
CA GLU A 4 7.50 -28.37 -9.17
C GLU A 4 6.47 -27.44 -8.49
N ASN A 5 6.41 -26.19 -8.95
CA ASN A 5 5.48 -25.16 -8.45
C ASN A 5 5.69 -24.71 -6.98
N LYS A 6 6.85 -24.99 -6.38
CA LYS A 6 7.20 -24.53 -5.03
C LYS A 6 8.15 -23.31 -5.02
N ALA A 7 8.72 -22.97 -6.16
CA ALA A 7 9.59 -21.79 -6.28
C ALA A 7 8.76 -20.52 -6.35
N CYS A 8 9.17 -19.50 -5.57
CA CYS A 8 8.63 -18.16 -5.64
C CYS A 8 9.72 -17.24 -6.20
N LEU A 9 9.52 -16.70 -7.39
CA LEU A 9 10.41 -15.71 -7.97
C LEU A 9 10.04 -14.32 -7.45
N PHE A 10 11.06 -13.61 -6.98
CA PHE A 10 10.98 -12.23 -6.55
C PHE A 10 11.93 -11.42 -7.44
N ALA A 11 11.37 -10.69 -8.41
CA ALA A 11 12.13 -10.06 -9.48
C ALA A 11 12.00 -8.54 -9.46
N ARG A 12 13.08 -7.84 -9.85
CA ARG A 12 13.10 -6.37 -9.96
C ARG A 12 12.56 -5.92 -11.32
N SER A 13 13.15 -6.44 -12.40
CA SER A 13 12.76 -6.07 -13.75
C SER A 13 11.50 -6.81 -14.19
N ALA A 14 10.62 -6.12 -14.88
CA ALA A 14 9.37 -6.65 -15.36
C ALA A 14 9.17 -6.31 -16.84
N THR A 15 8.61 -7.25 -17.60
CA THR A 15 8.21 -7.07 -18.99
C THR A 15 7.01 -7.95 -19.30
N VAL A 16 6.45 -7.82 -20.51
CA VAL A 16 5.33 -8.65 -20.96
C VAL A 16 5.65 -10.14 -20.79
N GLY A 17 4.74 -10.88 -20.16
CA GLY A 17 4.91 -12.28 -19.77
C GLY A 17 5.48 -12.48 -18.36
N GLY A 18 5.97 -11.40 -17.71
CA GLY A 18 6.42 -11.44 -16.32
C GLY A 18 5.29 -11.56 -15.30
N GLN A 19 4.05 -11.27 -15.70
CA GLN A 19 2.86 -11.31 -14.83
C GLN A 19 2.61 -12.68 -14.19
N LYS A 20 3.08 -13.75 -14.80
CA LYS A 20 3.01 -15.10 -14.26
C LYS A 20 3.89 -15.35 -13.03
N PHE A 21 4.86 -14.48 -12.76
CA PHE A 21 5.70 -14.59 -11.58
C PHE A 21 5.09 -13.79 -10.43
N PRO A 22 5.10 -14.33 -9.20
CA PRO A 22 4.23 -13.83 -8.16
C PRO A 22 4.62 -12.45 -7.62
N VAL A 23 5.92 -12.12 -7.55
CA VAL A 23 6.34 -10.92 -6.82
C VAL A 23 7.37 -10.11 -7.60
N HIS A 24 7.08 -8.81 -7.71
CA HIS A 24 8.01 -7.80 -8.22
C HIS A 24 8.16 -6.68 -7.20
N TRP A 25 9.32 -6.01 -7.19
CA TRP A 25 9.51 -4.81 -6.35
C TRP A 25 10.13 -3.67 -7.15
N GLY A 26 9.96 -2.44 -6.64
CA GLY A 26 10.33 -1.21 -7.33
C GLY A 26 11.83 -0.92 -7.42
N GLY A 27 12.68 -1.76 -6.80
CA GLY A 27 14.14 -1.55 -6.79
C GLY A 27 14.61 -0.61 -5.69
N ASP A 28 15.80 -0.05 -5.88
CA ASP A 28 16.55 0.72 -4.89
C ASP A 28 16.06 2.17 -4.87
N CYS A 29 15.08 2.46 -4.03
CA CYS A 29 14.53 3.80 -3.85
C CYS A 29 15.26 4.55 -2.71
N SER A 30 15.33 5.88 -2.80
CA SER A 30 15.88 6.72 -1.73
C SER A 30 14.93 6.79 -0.53
N ALA A 31 15.50 7.03 0.66
CA ALA A 31 14.75 7.19 1.90
C ALA A 31 14.16 8.61 2.02
N GLU A 32 13.25 8.97 1.10
CA GLU A 32 12.66 10.29 0.96
C GLU A 32 11.18 10.22 0.59
N TYR A 33 10.40 11.24 0.92
CA TYR A 33 8.98 11.32 0.56
C TYR A 33 8.72 11.33 -0.94
N THR A 34 9.57 11.97 -1.71
CA THR A 34 9.51 11.96 -3.18
C THR A 34 9.62 10.54 -3.72
N SER A 35 10.60 9.77 -3.24
CA SER A 35 10.78 8.36 -3.62
C SER A 35 9.63 7.48 -3.15
N MET A 36 9.05 7.76 -1.98
CA MET A 36 7.85 7.07 -1.50
C MET A 36 6.66 7.32 -2.45
N ALA A 37 6.44 8.56 -2.88
CA ALA A 37 5.40 8.92 -3.84
C ALA A 37 5.61 8.22 -5.19
N GLU A 38 6.85 8.22 -5.72
CA GLU A 38 7.19 7.54 -6.96
C GLU A 38 7.06 6.00 -6.84
N THR A 39 7.32 5.45 -5.66
CA THR A 39 7.08 4.02 -5.38
C THR A 39 5.59 3.67 -5.49
N ILE A 40 4.69 4.53 -4.99
CA ILE A 40 3.25 4.36 -5.17
C ILE A 40 2.89 4.41 -6.66
N ARG A 41 3.30 5.46 -7.38
CA ARG A 41 3.02 5.62 -8.82
C ARG A 41 3.55 4.47 -9.66
N GLY A 42 4.81 4.08 -9.42
CA GLY A 42 5.44 2.95 -10.09
C GLY A 42 4.71 1.62 -9.85
N GLY A 43 4.30 1.38 -8.60
CA GLY A 43 3.51 0.21 -8.22
C GLY A 43 2.15 0.19 -8.89
N LEU A 44 1.45 1.32 -8.92
CA LEU A 44 0.15 1.43 -9.61
C LEU A 44 0.29 1.24 -11.13
N SER A 45 1.32 1.80 -11.75
CA SER A 45 1.64 1.62 -13.18
C SER A 45 1.94 0.15 -13.50
N LEU A 46 2.72 -0.53 -12.66
CA LEU A 46 3.01 -1.95 -12.80
C LEU A 46 1.71 -2.78 -12.71
N CYS A 47 0.87 -2.48 -11.73
CA CYS A 47 -0.42 -3.16 -11.55
C CYS A 47 -1.37 -2.92 -12.71
N LEU A 48 -1.41 -1.71 -13.31
CA LEU A 48 -2.16 -1.43 -14.54
C LEU A 48 -1.68 -2.28 -15.73
N SER A 49 -0.44 -2.76 -15.70
CA SER A 49 0.11 -3.68 -16.69
C SER A 49 -0.17 -5.17 -16.37
N GLY A 50 -1.05 -5.45 -15.41
CA GLY A 50 -1.50 -6.81 -15.06
C GLY A 50 -0.61 -7.57 -14.08
N PHE A 51 0.30 -6.88 -13.37
CA PHE A 51 1.08 -7.48 -12.29
C PHE A 51 0.24 -7.52 -11.02
N GLY A 52 -0.05 -8.72 -10.53
CA GLY A 52 -1.00 -8.92 -9.43
C GLY A 52 -0.51 -8.43 -8.07
N PHE A 53 0.81 -8.47 -7.85
CA PHE A 53 1.44 -8.15 -6.57
C PHE A 53 2.65 -7.26 -6.78
N PHE A 54 2.85 -6.34 -5.84
CA PHE A 54 3.95 -5.38 -5.85
C PHE A 54 4.56 -5.25 -4.45
N SER A 55 5.88 -5.19 -4.40
CA SER A 55 6.66 -4.96 -3.18
C SER A 55 7.55 -3.74 -3.32
N HIS A 56 8.01 -3.22 -2.21
CA HIS A 56 9.00 -2.15 -2.14
C HIS A 56 9.78 -2.24 -0.83
N ASP A 57 10.91 -1.54 -0.78
CA ASP A 57 11.75 -1.49 0.40
C ASP A 57 11.21 -0.43 1.35
N MET A 58 10.54 -0.87 2.41
CA MET A 58 9.92 0.02 3.40
C MET A 58 10.99 0.90 4.05
N SER A 59 10.73 2.20 4.10
CA SER A 59 11.64 3.28 4.51
C SER A 59 12.80 3.59 3.54
N GLY A 60 12.72 3.11 2.30
CA GLY A 60 13.74 3.32 1.28
C GLY A 60 14.93 2.37 1.38
N PHE A 61 15.55 2.07 0.23
CA PHE A 61 16.74 1.20 0.14
C PHE A 61 18.02 2.00 0.34
N GLU A 62 18.17 3.10 -0.42
CA GLU A 62 19.35 3.96 -0.35
C GLU A 62 19.30 4.89 0.86
N ALA A 63 20.45 5.10 1.50
CA ALA A 63 20.59 5.89 2.73
C ALA A 63 19.75 5.36 3.92
N THR A 64 19.64 6.12 4.98
CA THR A 64 18.84 5.81 6.17
C THR A 64 17.75 6.85 6.33
N ALA A 65 16.50 6.40 6.42
CA ALA A 65 15.36 7.28 6.64
C ALA A 65 15.43 8.02 7.98
N THR A 66 14.78 9.18 8.07
CA THR A 66 14.45 9.77 9.36
C THR A 66 13.37 8.93 10.05
N PRO A 67 13.21 9.03 11.38
CA PRO A 67 12.13 8.34 12.10
C PRO A 67 10.74 8.67 11.57
N ASP A 68 10.53 9.91 11.12
CA ASP A 68 9.30 10.37 10.51
C ASP A 68 8.98 9.60 9.22
N ILE A 69 9.90 9.57 8.25
CA ILE A 69 9.76 8.83 7.00
C ILE A 69 9.58 7.34 7.27
N TYR A 70 10.32 6.77 8.23
CA TYR A 70 10.17 5.38 8.61
C TYR A 70 8.73 5.04 9.02
N LYS A 71 8.15 5.85 9.93
CA LYS A 71 6.78 5.65 10.43
C LYS A 71 5.72 5.78 9.32
N ARG A 72 5.83 6.81 8.47
CA ARG A 72 4.91 7.01 7.33
C ARG A 72 5.02 5.90 6.30
N TRP A 73 6.24 5.49 5.99
CA TRP A 73 6.46 4.39 5.04
C TRP A 73 6.04 3.03 5.59
N ALA A 74 6.19 2.80 6.89
CA ALA A 74 5.69 1.59 7.55
C ALA A 74 4.17 1.46 7.39
N ALA A 75 3.41 2.54 7.60
CA ALA A 75 1.97 2.56 7.38
C ALA A 75 1.60 2.19 5.94
N PHE A 76 2.23 2.82 4.94
CA PHE A 76 2.06 2.48 3.53
C PHE A 76 2.45 1.03 3.23
N GLY A 77 3.65 0.62 3.65
CA GLY A 77 4.19 -0.69 3.34
C GLY A 77 3.36 -1.84 3.92
N LEU A 78 2.69 -1.63 5.04
CA LEU A 78 1.80 -2.64 5.63
C LEU A 78 0.41 -2.68 4.99
N PHE A 79 0.03 -1.66 4.23
CA PHE A 79 -1.13 -1.64 3.33
C PHE A 79 -0.76 -1.86 1.85
N SER A 80 0.40 -2.43 1.59
CA SER A 80 0.77 -2.95 0.26
C SER A 80 0.75 -4.48 0.24
N THR A 81 0.85 -5.08 -0.93
CA THR A 81 0.69 -6.53 -1.09
C THR A 81 1.75 -7.33 -0.34
N HIS A 82 3.01 -6.91 -0.44
CA HIS A 82 4.14 -7.50 0.27
C HIS A 82 4.85 -6.44 1.08
N SER A 83 5.20 -6.78 2.30
CA SER A 83 5.87 -5.88 3.24
C SER A 83 7.21 -6.44 3.64
N ARG A 84 8.29 -5.67 3.47
CA ARG A 84 9.60 -6.03 3.95
C ARG A 84 10.37 -4.82 4.44
N LEU A 85 11.14 -5.01 5.49
CA LEU A 85 12.13 -4.06 5.98
C LEU A 85 13.46 -4.37 5.32
N HIS A 86 13.91 -3.52 4.40
CA HIS A 86 15.14 -3.74 3.65
C HIS A 86 15.84 -2.43 3.28
N GLY A 87 17.15 -2.42 3.28
CA GLY A 87 17.98 -1.28 2.91
C GLY A 87 19.46 -1.63 2.87
N ASN A 88 20.28 -0.79 2.24
CA ASN A 88 21.72 -1.05 2.05
C ASN A 88 22.58 -0.52 3.21
N SER A 89 22.32 0.70 3.68
CA SER A 89 23.22 1.43 4.57
C SER A 89 23.00 1.17 6.06
N SER A 90 21.82 0.69 6.45
CA SER A 90 21.48 0.35 7.83
C SER A 90 20.37 -0.68 7.91
N TYR A 91 20.26 -1.36 9.04
CA TYR A 91 19.10 -2.19 9.32
C TYR A 91 17.85 -1.35 9.47
N ARG A 92 16.72 -1.84 8.93
CA ARG A 92 15.40 -1.19 9.01
C ARG A 92 14.57 -1.66 10.20
N VAL A 93 15.22 -2.15 11.26
CA VAL A 93 14.54 -2.54 12.49
C VAL A 93 14.10 -1.31 13.27
N PRO A 94 12.88 -1.26 13.79
CA PRO A 94 12.27 -0.02 14.27
C PRO A 94 12.98 0.61 15.48
N TRP A 95 13.60 -0.18 16.36
CA TRP A 95 14.31 0.31 17.54
C TRP A 95 15.63 1.06 17.22
N LEU A 96 16.10 1.06 15.98
CA LEU A 96 17.22 1.90 15.53
C LEU A 96 16.78 3.31 15.13
N PHE A 97 15.48 3.57 15.06
CA PHE A 97 14.93 4.90 14.75
C PHE A 97 14.50 5.62 16.02
N ASP A 98 13.44 5.16 16.67
CA ASP A 98 12.96 5.61 17.97
C ASP A 98 11.94 4.63 18.56
N GLU A 99 11.51 4.86 19.82
CA GLU A 99 10.51 4.01 20.47
C GLU A 99 9.15 4.10 19.81
N GLU A 100 8.75 5.28 19.33
CA GLU A 100 7.50 5.47 18.59
C GLU A 100 7.47 4.67 17.30
N SER A 101 8.60 4.54 16.59
CA SER A 101 8.73 3.69 15.40
C SER A 101 8.44 2.23 15.69
N VAL A 102 8.85 1.74 16.87
CA VAL A 102 8.51 0.38 17.33
C VAL A 102 7.00 0.22 17.50
N ASP A 103 6.36 1.20 18.14
CA ASP A 103 4.93 1.15 18.40
C ASP A 103 4.10 1.29 17.12
N VAL A 104 4.48 2.19 16.22
CA VAL A 104 3.83 2.37 14.91
C VAL A 104 3.94 1.12 14.06
N LEU A 105 5.14 0.55 13.91
CA LEU A 105 5.32 -0.69 13.15
C LEU A 105 4.53 -1.84 13.77
N ARG A 106 4.55 -1.98 15.10
CA ARG A 106 3.75 -2.98 15.82
C ARG A 106 2.26 -2.81 15.59
N PHE A 107 1.75 -1.57 15.60
CA PHE A 107 0.34 -1.27 15.36
C PHE A 107 -0.09 -1.74 13.98
N PHE A 108 0.57 -1.28 12.93
CA PHE A 108 0.21 -1.64 11.56
C PHE A 108 0.46 -3.12 11.24
N THR A 109 1.49 -3.75 11.82
CA THR A 109 1.72 -5.18 11.68
C THR A 109 0.58 -6.00 12.28
N LYS A 110 0.10 -5.62 13.47
CA LYS A 110 -1.08 -6.27 14.09
C LYS A 110 -2.34 -6.04 13.26
N LEU A 111 -2.53 -4.83 12.72
CA LEU A 111 -3.67 -4.52 11.87
C LEU A 111 -3.64 -5.35 10.57
N LYS A 112 -2.48 -5.41 9.90
CA LYS A 112 -2.30 -6.28 8.73
C LYS A 112 -2.56 -7.76 9.08
N GLY A 113 -2.07 -8.23 10.24
CA GLY A 113 -2.33 -9.58 10.73
C GLY A 113 -3.83 -9.88 10.90
N LYS A 114 -4.60 -8.93 11.44
CA LYS A 114 -6.05 -9.05 11.55
C LYS A 114 -6.72 -9.08 10.18
N LEU A 115 -6.25 -8.29 9.23
CA LEU A 115 -6.78 -8.25 7.86
C LEU A 115 -6.34 -9.45 7.00
N MET A 116 -5.57 -10.40 7.52
CA MET A 116 -5.05 -11.52 6.74
C MET A 116 -6.14 -12.36 6.06
N PRO A 117 -7.31 -12.65 6.64
CA PRO A 117 -8.39 -13.35 5.94
C PRO A 117 -8.88 -12.57 4.72
N TYR A 118 -9.02 -11.24 4.82
CA TYR A 118 -9.35 -10.38 3.69
C TYR A 118 -8.24 -10.41 2.63
N ILE A 119 -6.99 -10.18 3.04
CA ILE A 119 -5.82 -10.17 2.14
C ILE A 119 -5.69 -11.50 1.40
N TRP A 120 -5.89 -12.61 2.09
CA TRP A 120 -5.86 -13.94 1.49
C TRP A 120 -6.94 -14.13 0.43
N SER A 121 -8.17 -13.71 0.72
CA SER A 121 -9.28 -13.78 -0.26
C SER A 121 -8.98 -12.96 -1.52
N GLN A 122 -8.40 -11.78 -1.35
CA GLN A 122 -7.99 -10.91 -2.46
C GLN A 122 -6.81 -11.52 -3.25
N ALA A 123 -5.87 -12.17 -2.58
CA ALA A 123 -4.75 -12.85 -3.24
C ALA A 123 -5.23 -14.03 -4.11
N ILE A 124 -6.20 -14.81 -3.62
CA ILE A 124 -6.86 -15.87 -4.43
C ILE A 124 -7.51 -15.25 -5.67
N LYS A 125 -8.29 -14.18 -5.51
CA LYS A 125 -8.91 -13.48 -6.62
C LYS A 125 -7.87 -12.96 -7.63
N THR A 126 -6.81 -12.34 -7.15
CA THR A 126 -5.70 -11.86 -7.99
C THR A 126 -5.09 -12.99 -8.80
N SER A 127 -4.80 -14.13 -8.18
CA SER A 127 -4.17 -15.27 -8.86
C SER A 127 -5.10 -16.03 -9.82
N THR A 128 -6.41 -15.99 -9.61
CA THR A 128 -7.39 -16.74 -10.42
C THR A 128 -8.05 -15.90 -11.51
N VAL A 129 -8.27 -14.61 -11.25
CA VAL A 129 -8.98 -13.70 -12.15
C VAL A 129 -8.01 -12.70 -12.84
N GLY A 130 -6.82 -12.50 -12.27
CA GLY A 130 -5.80 -11.59 -12.81
C GLY A 130 -6.00 -10.12 -12.45
N VAL A 131 -6.95 -9.79 -11.56
CA VAL A 131 -7.15 -8.41 -11.09
C VAL A 131 -6.11 -8.11 -10.00
N PRO A 132 -5.27 -7.06 -10.15
CA PRO A 132 -4.26 -6.73 -9.17
C PRO A 132 -4.84 -6.44 -7.78
N MET A 133 -4.08 -6.77 -6.73
CA MET A 133 -4.50 -6.47 -5.36
C MET A 133 -4.35 -4.98 -5.00
N MET A 134 -3.29 -4.33 -5.47
CA MET A 134 -3.09 -2.89 -5.34
C MET A 134 -3.49 -2.22 -6.65
N ARG A 135 -4.60 -1.48 -6.67
CA ARG A 135 -5.22 -0.99 -7.91
C ARG A 135 -5.31 0.51 -7.97
N ALA A 136 -4.87 1.10 -9.08
CA ALA A 136 -5.18 2.49 -9.39
C ALA A 136 -6.71 2.67 -9.39
N MET A 137 -7.17 3.83 -8.90
CA MET A 137 -8.61 4.11 -8.74
C MET A 137 -9.40 3.95 -10.04
N VAL A 138 -8.79 4.23 -11.19
CA VAL A 138 -9.39 4.09 -12.52
C VAL A 138 -9.89 2.68 -12.83
N ILE A 139 -9.29 1.64 -12.23
CA ILE A 139 -9.72 0.25 -12.48
C ILE A 139 -11.14 -0.01 -11.93
N ASP A 140 -11.42 0.51 -10.74
CA ASP A 140 -12.71 0.26 -10.05
C ASP A 140 -13.73 1.40 -10.27
N TYR A 141 -13.28 2.58 -10.72
CA TYR A 141 -14.09 3.81 -10.84
C TYR A 141 -13.82 4.52 -12.17
N ALA A 142 -13.84 3.77 -13.30
CA ALA A 142 -13.58 4.31 -14.63
C ALA A 142 -14.58 5.38 -15.08
N ASP A 143 -15.81 5.33 -14.56
CA ASP A 143 -16.88 6.30 -14.87
C ASP A 143 -16.79 7.59 -14.03
N ASP A 144 -15.89 7.64 -13.04
CA ASP A 144 -15.63 8.84 -12.25
C ASP A 144 -14.41 9.58 -12.81
N PRO A 145 -14.59 10.77 -13.46
CA PRO A 145 -13.48 11.48 -14.11
C PRO A 145 -12.35 11.86 -13.17
N VAL A 146 -12.62 12.04 -11.87
CA VAL A 146 -11.59 12.34 -10.87
C VAL A 146 -10.66 11.15 -10.68
N CYS A 147 -11.21 9.94 -10.70
CA CYS A 147 -10.46 8.71 -10.47
C CYS A 147 -9.45 8.37 -11.58
N LEU A 148 -9.54 9.03 -12.76
CA LEU A 148 -8.61 8.83 -13.86
C LEU A 148 -7.18 9.33 -13.56
N TYR A 149 -7.03 10.29 -12.64
CA TYR A 149 -5.77 11.00 -12.39
C TYR A 149 -5.22 10.83 -10.97
N LEU A 150 -5.85 9.99 -10.14
CA LEU A 150 -5.42 9.76 -8.76
C LEU A 150 -4.20 8.82 -8.72
N ASP A 151 -3.06 9.36 -8.37
CA ASP A 151 -1.77 8.69 -8.38
C ASP A 151 -1.12 8.49 -6.99
N LYS A 152 -1.80 8.96 -5.93
CA LYS A 152 -1.33 8.90 -4.53
C LYS A 152 -2.26 8.12 -3.61
N GLN A 153 -3.29 7.53 -4.17
CA GLN A 153 -4.24 6.66 -3.48
C GLN A 153 -4.60 5.48 -4.36
N TYR A 154 -5.08 4.41 -3.75
CA TYR A 154 -5.38 3.17 -4.46
C TYR A 154 -6.43 2.33 -3.73
N MET A 155 -7.03 1.38 -4.44
CA MET A 155 -7.79 0.31 -3.82
C MET A 155 -6.85 -0.82 -3.42
N PHE A 156 -6.90 -1.23 -2.15
CA PHE A 156 -6.25 -2.42 -1.64
C PHE A 156 -7.27 -3.56 -1.59
N GLY A 157 -7.25 -4.41 -2.61
CA GLY A 157 -8.33 -5.34 -2.89
C GLY A 157 -9.62 -4.61 -3.31
N ASP A 158 -10.76 -5.28 -3.16
CA ASP A 158 -12.06 -4.78 -3.63
C ASP A 158 -12.65 -3.68 -2.74
N ASN A 159 -12.27 -3.65 -1.45
CA ASN A 159 -13.09 -3.01 -0.43
C ASN A 159 -12.35 -1.95 0.41
N ILE A 160 -11.06 -1.78 0.26
CA ILE A 160 -10.29 -0.83 1.09
C ILE A 160 -9.62 0.21 0.20
N LEU A 161 -9.96 1.49 0.37
CA LEU A 161 -9.23 2.61 -0.20
C LEU A 161 -8.11 3.01 0.76
N VAL A 162 -6.91 3.20 0.24
CA VAL A 162 -5.74 3.64 1.01
C VAL A 162 -5.12 4.88 0.36
N ALA A 163 -4.85 5.91 1.16
CA ALA A 163 -4.10 7.09 0.73
C ALA A 163 -2.91 7.34 1.67
N PRO A 164 -1.70 6.89 1.30
CA PRO A 164 -0.51 7.08 2.12
C PRO A 164 -0.17 8.54 2.36
N ILE A 165 0.42 8.84 3.52
CA ILE A 165 0.91 10.18 3.87
C ILE A 165 2.34 10.30 3.35
N ILE A 166 2.58 11.25 2.46
CA ILE A 166 3.84 11.41 1.72
C ILE A 166 4.47 12.78 1.94
N ASN A 167 4.35 13.31 3.14
CA ASN A 167 4.93 14.59 3.58
C ASN A 167 5.18 14.57 5.10
N ASP A 168 5.98 15.50 5.58
CA ASP A 168 6.36 15.68 6.97
C ASP A 168 5.29 16.42 7.80
N GLU A 169 4.41 17.16 7.14
CA GLU A 169 3.29 17.82 7.82
C GLU A 169 2.25 16.82 8.36
N GLY A 170 2.28 15.59 7.86
CA GLY A 170 1.33 14.54 8.22
C GLY A 170 -0.05 14.75 7.61
N THR A 171 -0.14 15.47 6.51
CA THR A 171 -1.40 15.74 5.81
C THR A 171 -1.61 14.79 4.64
N ALA A 172 -2.85 14.44 4.38
CA ALA A 172 -3.26 13.73 3.17
C ALA A 172 -4.40 14.49 2.49
N GLU A 173 -4.22 14.75 1.19
CA GLU A 173 -5.32 15.11 0.29
C GLU A 173 -5.73 13.85 -0.45
N PHE A 174 -7.01 13.48 -0.34
CA PHE A 174 -7.53 12.25 -0.96
C PHE A 174 -8.98 12.45 -1.41
N TYR A 175 -9.32 11.79 -2.49
CA TYR A 175 -10.67 11.76 -3.04
C TYR A 175 -11.43 10.53 -2.56
N VAL A 176 -12.66 10.71 -2.16
CA VAL A 176 -13.57 9.63 -1.76
C VAL A 176 -14.64 9.47 -2.84
N PRO A 177 -14.70 8.32 -3.56
CA PRO A 177 -15.76 8.06 -4.53
C PRO A 177 -17.16 8.03 -3.90
N GLN A 178 -18.21 8.14 -4.72
CA GLN A 178 -19.61 8.20 -4.24
C GLN A 178 -19.97 7.12 -3.22
N GLY A 179 -20.76 7.50 -2.21
CA GLY A 179 -21.23 6.64 -1.12
C GLY A 179 -20.72 7.06 0.25
N ILE A 180 -21.07 6.31 1.29
CA ILE A 180 -20.58 6.54 2.65
C ILE A 180 -19.48 5.53 2.96
N TRP A 181 -18.26 6.02 3.06
CA TRP A 181 -17.09 5.23 3.40
C TRP A 181 -16.79 5.30 4.89
N THR A 182 -16.20 4.27 5.44
CA THR A 182 -15.86 4.23 6.86
C THR A 182 -14.38 3.93 7.05
N ASP A 183 -13.67 4.81 7.73
CA ASP A 183 -12.27 4.56 8.09
C ASP A 183 -12.17 3.36 9.04
N ILE A 184 -11.38 2.37 8.69
CA ILE A 184 -11.28 1.11 9.45
C ILE A 184 -10.45 1.24 10.73
N ILE A 185 -9.69 2.32 10.88
CA ILE A 185 -8.87 2.59 12.06
C ILE A 185 -9.67 3.38 13.09
N SER A 186 -10.28 4.48 12.68
CA SER A 186 -10.99 5.41 13.58
C SER A 186 -12.51 5.20 13.66
N GLY A 187 -13.10 4.53 12.67
CA GLY A 187 -14.55 4.43 12.51
C GLY A 187 -15.21 5.70 11.96
N LYS A 188 -14.43 6.74 11.62
CA LYS A 188 -14.96 7.98 11.04
C LYS A 188 -15.60 7.70 9.68
N LYS A 189 -16.76 8.34 9.43
CA LYS A 189 -17.46 8.25 8.15
C LYS A 189 -17.11 9.41 7.24
N TYR A 190 -16.94 9.10 5.96
CA TYR A 190 -16.68 10.04 4.90
C TYR A 190 -17.77 9.97 3.84
N GLU A 191 -18.38 11.10 3.54
CA GLU A 191 -19.32 11.23 2.43
C GLU A 191 -18.55 11.35 1.12
N GLY A 192 -18.86 10.51 0.14
CA GLY A 192 -18.17 10.47 -1.13
C GLY A 192 -18.56 11.55 -2.12
N GLY A 193 -17.84 11.57 -3.26
CA GLY A 193 -17.98 12.54 -4.32
C GLY A 193 -17.17 13.82 -4.11
N LYS A 194 -16.20 13.83 -3.20
CA LYS A 194 -15.39 15.02 -2.89
C LYS A 194 -14.00 14.69 -2.35
N TYR A 195 -13.14 15.70 -2.38
CA TYR A 195 -11.83 15.67 -1.75
C TYR A 195 -11.91 15.99 -0.26
N TYR A 196 -10.99 15.41 0.47
CA TYR A 196 -10.67 15.73 1.86
C TYR A 196 -9.21 16.10 1.96
N ASN A 197 -8.88 17.04 2.84
CA ASN A 197 -7.52 17.38 3.23
C ASN A 197 -7.47 17.39 4.76
N GLU A 198 -6.84 16.36 5.33
CA GLU A 198 -6.84 16.15 6.78
C GLU A 198 -5.43 15.81 7.29
N LYS A 199 -5.22 16.11 8.58
CA LYS A 199 -3.98 15.78 9.27
C LYS A 199 -4.14 14.47 10.05
N PHE A 200 -3.11 13.63 9.97
CA PHE A 200 -3.05 12.31 10.57
C PHE A 200 -1.80 12.20 11.45
N ASP A 201 -1.90 11.51 12.57
CA ASP A 201 -0.76 11.09 13.38
C ASP A 201 -0.04 9.89 12.74
N TYR A 202 0.97 9.34 13.42
CA TYR A 202 1.71 8.19 12.88
C TYR A 202 0.96 6.86 13.00
N PHE A 203 -0.13 6.78 13.76
CA PHE A 203 -0.98 5.58 13.91
C PHE A 203 -2.18 5.58 12.99
N SER A 204 -2.27 6.55 12.10
CA SER A 204 -3.41 6.73 11.21
C SER A 204 -3.00 7.15 9.80
N LEU A 205 -3.84 6.82 8.82
CA LEU A 205 -3.84 7.28 7.44
C LEU A 205 -5.26 7.06 6.90
N PRO A 206 -5.66 7.71 5.79
CA PRO A 206 -6.91 7.35 5.14
C PRO A 206 -6.90 5.87 4.73
N CYS A 207 -7.73 5.07 5.40
CA CYS A 207 -7.89 3.64 5.16
C CYS A 207 -9.37 3.28 5.24
N LEU A 208 -10.09 3.44 4.12
CA LEU A 208 -11.54 3.53 4.09
C LEU A 208 -12.17 2.25 3.55
N ALA A 209 -13.08 1.66 4.32
CA ALA A 209 -13.94 0.58 3.87
C ALA A 209 -14.99 1.13 2.88
N LYS A 210 -15.12 0.44 1.73
CA LYS A 210 -16.11 0.74 0.70
C LYS A 210 -17.53 0.59 1.24
N PRO A 211 -18.50 1.42 0.79
CA PRO A 211 -19.90 1.27 1.16
C PRO A 211 -20.43 -0.16 0.90
N ASN A 212 -21.24 -0.66 1.84
CA ASN A 212 -21.87 -1.99 1.74
C ASN A 212 -20.90 -3.17 1.55
N SER A 213 -19.65 -3.01 1.96
CA SER A 213 -18.65 -4.09 1.91
C SER A 213 -18.55 -4.86 3.22
N ILE A 214 -18.03 -6.08 3.13
CA ILE A 214 -17.66 -6.89 4.29
C ILE A 214 -16.14 -7.07 4.24
N ILE A 215 -15.48 -6.66 5.31
CA ILE A 215 -14.05 -6.88 5.52
C ILE A 215 -13.91 -7.87 6.67
N THR A 216 -13.33 -9.04 6.36
CA THR A 216 -13.08 -10.09 7.35
C THR A 216 -11.75 -9.85 8.07
N TYR A 217 -11.76 -9.93 9.42
CA TYR A 217 -10.55 -9.82 10.25
C TYR A 217 -10.75 -10.46 11.62
#